data_da2a076b57e0029847ff6407fb14ba67
#
_entry.id   da2a076b57e0029847ff6407fb14ba67
#
_cell.length_a   1.000
_cell.length_b   1.000
_cell.length_c   1.000
_cell.angle_alpha   90.00
_cell.angle_beta   90.00
_cell.angle_gamma   90.00
#
_symmetry.space_group_name_H-M   'P 1'
#
loop_
_entity.id
_entity.type
_entity.pdbx_description
1 polymer ?
#
loop_
_entity_poly.entity_id
_entity_poly.type
_entity_poly.pdbx_seq_one_letter_code
_entity_poly.pdbx_strand_id
1 'polypeptide(L)'
;MRYITEMDLRDLYHEEPFTTYYLATDNRLTPGARQFLTDRRIPCETAWGERQERKADAVPAAEETEPAPSWQLMKLWHTLEHAESLIMVTAEWFSRHGEHLAAEDFTALARTLQRTRLACEQGEIPPALTFWNCTEGELREKVDDTVIPFSLEKLPEDEALRAKLLMLNHLRTYLQMMEPLVLETQSRHGDAGPGVYEGLIHILHSLTNVLCIMMGKYMRGSV
;
A
#
# COMPACT_ATOMS: atom_id res chain seq x y z
N MET A 1 -21.30 -15.74 31.11
CA MET A 1 -20.46 -16.02 29.92
C MET A 1 -20.45 -17.52 29.67
N ARG A 2 -21.11 -18.02 28.63
CA ARG A 2 -21.25 -19.44 28.30
C ARG A 2 -20.53 -19.74 26.99
N TYR A 3 -19.81 -20.84 26.92
CA TYR A 3 -19.17 -21.30 25.69
C TYR A 3 -20.10 -22.26 24.95
N ILE A 4 -20.36 -21.98 23.68
CA ILE A 4 -21.11 -22.85 22.78
C ILE A 4 -20.12 -23.79 22.11
N THR A 5 -20.29 -25.08 22.26
CA THR A 5 -19.45 -26.12 21.70
C THR A 5 -19.97 -26.58 20.34
N GLU A 6 -19.14 -27.34 19.60
CA GLU A 6 -19.55 -27.97 18.35
C GLU A 6 -20.75 -28.94 18.58
N MET A 7 -20.77 -29.64 19.71
CA MET A 7 -21.82 -30.57 20.05
C MET A 7 -23.14 -29.85 20.24
N ASP A 8 -23.13 -28.72 20.97
CA ASP A 8 -24.32 -27.88 21.17
C ASP A 8 -24.92 -27.41 19.82
N LEU A 9 -24.08 -27.04 18.88
CA LEU A 9 -24.54 -26.61 17.55
C LEU A 9 -25.03 -27.78 16.69
N ARG A 10 -24.45 -28.95 16.82
CA ARG A 10 -24.93 -30.17 16.12
C ARG A 10 -26.30 -30.60 16.62
N ASP A 11 -26.48 -30.59 17.93
CA ASP A 11 -27.76 -30.96 18.54
C ASP A 11 -28.86 -29.96 18.14
N LEU A 12 -28.56 -28.66 18.23
CA LEU A 12 -29.48 -27.61 17.80
C LEU A 12 -29.85 -27.73 16.31
N TYR A 13 -28.85 -27.97 15.44
CA TYR A 13 -29.04 -28.14 13.99
C TYR A 13 -29.85 -29.41 13.65
N HIS A 14 -29.76 -30.42 14.49
CA HIS A 14 -30.53 -31.67 14.34
C HIS A 14 -31.99 -31.52 14.74
N GLU A 15 -32.25 -30.70 15.79
CA GLU A 15 -33.60 -30.39 16.24
C GLU A 15 -34.29 -29.42 15.28
N GLU A 16 -33.63 -28.36 14.90
CA GLU A 16 -34.16 -27.34 13.99
C GLU A 16 -33.04 -26.83 13.04
N PRO A 17 -33.02 -27.28 11.76
CA PRO A 17 -32.01 -26.82 10.79
C PRO A 17 -32.12 -25.31 10.55
N PHE A 18 -31.05 -24.59 10.79
CA PHE A 18 -30.94 -23.13 10.61
C PHE A 18 -29.95 -22.75 9.49
N THR A 19 -30.26 -21.68 8.80
CA THR A 19 -29.38 -21.10 7.73
C THR A 19 -28.51 -19.97 8.25
N THR A 20 -28.82 -19.41 9.40
CA THR A 20 -28.05 -18.35 10.08
C THR A 20 -28.06 -18.64 11.57
N TYR A 21 -26.91 -18.51 12.24
CA TYR A 21 -26.79 -18.70 13.67
C TYR A 21 -26.64 -17.37 14.40
N TYR A 22 -27.53 -17.07 15.34
CA TYR A 22 -27.49 -15.84 16.14
C TYR A 22 -26.82 -16.09 17.49
N LEU A 23 -25.63 -15.50 17.67
CA LEU A 23 -24.86 -15.62 18.90
C LEU A 23 -25.32 -14.57 19.94
N ALA A 24 -25.80 -15.00 21.07
CA ALA A 24 -26.16 -14.09 22.16
C ALA A 24 -24.91 -13.41 22.76
N THR A 25 -25.07 -12.17 23.26
CA THR A 25 -24.00 -11.28 23.72
C THR A 25 -23.10 -11.89 24.81
N ASP A 26 -23.64 -12.78 25.65
CA ASP A 26 -22.92 -13.44 26.74
C ASP A 26 -22.28 -14.78 26.35
N ASN A 27 -22.44 -15.20 25.10
CA ASN A 27 -21.96 -16.49 24.62
C ASN A 27 -20.73 -16.32 23.75
N ARG A 28 -19.82 -17.30 23.76
CA ARG A 28 -18.68 -17.40 22.89
C ARG A 28 -18.62 -18.75 22.19
N LEU A 29 -18.26 -18.76 20.94
CA LEU A 29 -18.04 -19.99 20.18
C LEU A 29 -16.67 -20.59 20.49
N THR A 30 -16.61 -21.89 20.71
CA THR A 30 -15.34 -22.63 20.72
C THR A 30 -14.76 -22.71 19.29
N PRO A 31 -13.46 -23.02 19.11
CA PRO A 31 -12.88 -23.25 17.79
C PRO A 31 -13.64 -24.29 16.96
N GLY A 32 -14.04 -25.41 17.57
CA GLY A 32 -14.83 -26.47 16.89
C GLY A 32 -16.22 -25.99 16.46
N ALA A 33 -16.90 -25.17 17.29
CA ALA A 33 -18.18 -24.57 16.93
C ALA A 33 -18.07 -23.63 15.72
N ARG A 34 -17.00 -22.83 15.64
CA ARG A 34 -16.73 -21.99 14.46
C ARG A 34 -16.47 -22.83 13.21
N GLN A 35 -15.67 -23.89 13.34
CA GLN A 35 -15.38 -24.81 12.24
C GLN A 35 -16.68 -25.42 11.70
N PHE A 36 -17.56 -25.91 12.57
CA PHE A 36 -18.85 -26.47 12.20
C PHE A 36 -19.73 -25.52 11.37
N LEU A 37 -19.82 -24.24 11.78
CA LEU A 37 -20.58 -23.23 11.04
C LEU A 37 -19.94 -22.93 9.69
N THR A 38 -18.61 -22.85 9.64
CA THR A 38 -17.84 -22.59 8.40
C THR A 38 -18.01 -23.73 7.39
N ASP A 39 -17.88 -24.98 7.84
CA ASP A 39 -18.01 -26.18 6.98
C ASP A 39 -19.39 -26.30 6.35
N ARG A 40 -20.41 -25.81 7.05
CA ARG A 40 -21.80 -25.80 6.56
C ARG A 40 -22.21 -24.49 5.90
N ARG A 41 -21.28 -23.53 5.78
CA ARG A 41 -21.54 -22.18 5.22
C ARG A 41 -22.68 -21.45 5.91
N ILE A 42 -22.81 -21.64 7.23
CA ILE A 42 -23.83 -20.97 8.05
C ILE A 42 -23.20 -19.68 8.60
N PRO A 43 -23.70 -18.49 8.22
CA PRO A 43 -23.23 -17.23 8.79
C PRO A 43 -23.58 -17.16 10.28
N CYS A 44 -22.64 -16.60 11.07
CA CYS A 44 -22.83 -16.36 12.50
C CYS A 44 -23.00 -14.85 12.71
N GLU A 45 -24.19 -14.45 13.11
CA GLU A 45 -24.50 -13.06 13.46
C GLU A 45 -24.56 -12.90 14.98
N THR A 46 -24.06 -11.78 15.49
CA THR A 46 -24.18 -11.45 16.90
C THR A 46 -25.50 -10.72 17.14
N ALA A 47 -26.21 -11.02 18.23
CA ALA A 47 -27.51 -10.44 18.59
C ALA A 47 -27.55 -8.90 18.75
N TRP A 48 -26.46 -8.22 18.39
CA TRP A 48 -26.38 -6.76 18.29
C TRP A 48 -27.16 -6.21 17.09
N GLY A 49 -27.41 -7.01 16.03
CA GLY A 49 -28.17 -6.59 14.86
C GLY A 49 -29.64 -6.26 15.15
N GLU A 50 -30.28 -7.00 16.06
CA GLU A 50 -31.72 -6.79 16.38
C GLU A 50 -32.03 -5.50 17.17
N ARG A 51 -31.01 -4.89 17.81
CA ARG A 51 -31.20 -3.64 18.55
C ARG A 51 -31.16 -2.40 17.67
N GLN A 52 -30.62 -2.52 16.43
CA GLN A 52 -30.61 -1.43 15.47
C GLN A 52 -31.89 -1.33 14.66
N GLU A 53 -32.60 -2.45 14.38
CA GLU A 53 -33.85 -2.41 13.61
C GLU A 53 -35.06 -1.86 14.42
N ARG A 54 -35.07 -1.94 15.74
CA ARG A 54 -36.16 -1.41 16.59
C ARG A 54 -36.00 0.06 16.99
N LYS A 55 -34.94 0.74 16.58
CA LYS A 55 -34.71 2.17 16.81
C LYS A 55 -34.83 3.03 15.57
N ALA A 56 -35.42 2.51 14.49
CA ALA A 56 -35.56 3.23 13.23
C ALA A 56 -36.66 4.31 13.22
N ASP A 57 -37.36 4.57 14.34
CA ASP A 57 -38.43 5.57 14.44
C ASP A 57 -38.10 6.80 15.31
N ALA A 58 -36.82 7.10 15.54
CA ALA A 58 -36.44 8.37 16.17
C ALA A 58 -35.05 8.81 15.64
N VAL A 59 -35.05 9.61 14.56
CA VAL A 59 -33.86 10.21 13.98
C VAL A 59 -33.37 11.33 14.86
N PRO A 60 -32.10 11.25 15.34
CA PRO A 60 -31.16 12.35 15.14
C PRO A 60 -30.14 11.93 14.11
N ALA A 61 -29.72 12.88 13.28
CA ALA A 61 -28.72 12.71 12.23
C ALA A 61 -27.55 11.86 12.73
N ALA A 62 -27.40 10.67 12.17
CA ALA A 62 -26.21 9.87 12.39
C ALA A 62 -25.04 10.62 11.76
N GLU A 63 -24.07 11.00 12.58
CA GLU A 63 -22.71 11.22 12.10
C GLU A 63 -22.36 9.99 11.26
N GLU A 64 -22.12 10.21 9.97
CA GLU A 64 -21.58 9.21 9.06
C GLU A 64 -20.22 8.79 9.63
N THR A 65 -20.19 7.73 10.40
CA THR A 65 -18.93 7.06 10.77
C THR A 65 -18.35 6.53 9.48
N GLU A 66 -17.33 7.19 8.98
CA GLU A 66 -16.56 6.73 7.83
C GLU A 66 -16.24 5.23 8.00
N PRO A 67 -16.50 4.40 6.99
CA PRO A 67 -16.19 2.98 7.08
C PRO A 67 -14.70 2.82 7.38
N ALA A 68 -14.35 2.04 8.40
CA ALA A 68 -12.96 1.80 8.77
C ALA A 68 -12.16 1.39 7.51
N PRO A 69 -11.01 2.02 7.25
CA PRO A 69 -10.23 1.74 6.04
C PRO A 69 -9.92 0.27 5.97
N SER A 70 -10.09 -0.32 4.79
CA SER A 70 -9.79 -1.74 4.63
C SER A 70 -8.30 -2.00 4.88
N TRP A 71 -7.97 -3.22 5.33
CA TRP A 71 -6.58 -3.59 5.62
C TRP A 71 -5.67 -3.48 4.37
N GLN A 72 -6.21 -3.62 3.16
CA GLN A 72 -5.49 -3.45 1.91
C GLN A 72 -5.08 -1.99 1.69
N LEU A 73 -6.00 -1.05 1.92
CA LEU A 73 -5.69 0.38 1.87
C LEU A 73 -4.64 0.75 2.90
N MET A 74 -4.78 0.27 4.14
CA MET A 74 -3.78 0.49 5.18
C MET A 74 -2.41 -0.07 4.77
N LYS A 75 -2.38 -1.28 4.18
CA LYS A 75 -1.15 -1.88 3.67
C LYS A 75 -0.51 -1.02 2.58
N LEU A 76 -1.30 -0.50 1.64
CA LEU A 76 -0.81 0.40 0.59
C LEU A 76 -0.20 1.66 1.19
N TRP A 77 -0.91 2.34 2.09
CA TRP A 77 -0.43 3.58 2.71
C TRP A 77 0.84 3.38 3.53
N HIS A 78 0.91 2.35 4.36
CA HIS A 78 2.12 2.02 5.12
C HIS A 78 3.30 1.61 4.21
N THR A 79 3.03 0.97 3.08
CA THR A 79 4.09 0.63 2.11
C THR A 79 4.64 1.89 1.44
N LEU A 80 3.78 2.86 1.10
CA LEU A 80 4.21 4.17 0.58
C LEU A 80 5.01 4.95 1.62
N GLU A 81 4.53 5.01 2.88
CA GLU A 81 5.24 5.65 3.99
C GLU A 81 6.63 5.01 4.23
N HIS A 82 6.71 3.69 4.12
CA HIS A 82 8.01 3.01 4.20
C HIS A 82 8.93 3.40 3.03
N ALA A 83 8.40 3.54 1.80
CA ALA A 83 9.17 4.04 0.66
C ALA A 83 9.69 5.47 0.90
N GLU A 84 8.84 6.37 1.43
CA GLU A 84 9.23 7.72 1.82
C GLU A 84 10.43 7.69 2.79
N SER A 85 10.33 6.88 3.84
CA SER A 85 11.38 6.70 4.84
C SER A 85 12.67 6.15 4.23
N LEU A 86 12.58 5.17 3.33
CA LEU A 86 13.72 4.56 2.67
C LEU A 86 14.44 5.57 1.76
N ILE A 87 13.70 6.40 1.03
CA ILE A 87 14.27 7.49 0.21
C ILE A 87 14.99 8.51 1.12
N MET A 88 14.41 8.86 2.27
CA MET A 88 15.04 9.78 3.23
C MET A 88 16.32 9.22 3.85
N VAL A 89 16.35 7.93 4.20
CA VAL A 89 17.57 7.24 4.66
C VAL A 89 18.64 7.28 3.57
N THR A 90 18.24 7.11 2.31
CA THR A 90 19.16 7.23 1.18
C THR A 90 19.69 8.66 1.03
N ALA A 91 18.83 9.68 1.15
CA ALA A 91 19.24 11.08 1.13
C ALA A 91 20.32 11.37 2.21
N GLU A 92 20.08 10.91 3.43
CA GLU A 92 21.03 11.08 4.55
C GLU A 92 22.36 10.36 4.28
N TRP A 93 22.30 9.16 3.70
CA TRP A 93 23.50 8.41 3.34
C TRP A 93 24.34 9.18 2.30
N PHE A 94 23.71 9.70 1.23
CA PHE A 94 24.38 10.48 0.19
C PHE A 94 24.96 11.79 0.78
N SER A 95 24.23 12.48 1.65
CA SER A 95 24.71 13.68 2.33
C SER A 95 25.97 13.42 3.15
N ARG A 96 26.04 12.33 3.92
CA ARG A 96 27.20 11.93 4.71
C ARG A 96 28.43 11.58 3.87
N HIS A 97 28.21 11.18 2.62
CA HIS A 97 29.30 10.86 1.68
C HIS A 97 29.66 12.03 0.74
N GLY A 98 29.21 13.26 1.08
CA GLY A 98 29.55 14.48 0.36
C GLY A 98 28.77 14.72 -0.93
N GLU A 99 27.78 13.88 -1.23
CA GLU A 99 26.92 13.96 -2.42
C GLU A 99 25.68 14.84 -2.14
N HIS A 100 25.90 16.10 -1.81
CA HIS A 100 24.83 17.00 -1.32
C HIS A 100 23.73 17.22 -2.37
N LEU A 101 24.08 17.37 -3.65
CA LEU A 101 23.10 17.54 -4.73
C LEU A 101 22.20 16.31 -4.88
N ALA A 102 22.77 15.12 -4.81
CA ALA A 102 21.99 13.89 -4.87
C ALA A 102 21.09 13.77 -3.60
N ALA A 103 21.58 14.16 -2.44
CA ALA A 103 20.80 14.16 -1.21
C ALA A 103 19.60 15.13 -1.28
N GLU A 104 19.77 16.30 -1.91
CA GLU A 104 18.67 17.24 -2.18
C GLU A 104 17.64 16.64 -3.15
N ASP A 105 18.10 15.98 -4.21
CA ASP A 105 17.25 15.27 -5.16
C ASP A 105 16.42 14.19 -4.45
N PHE A 106 17.03 13.34 -3.61
CA PHE A 106 16.30 12.33 -2.84
C PHE A 106 15.29 12.95 -1.86
N THR A 107 15.65 14.05 -1.21
CA THR A 107 14.72 14.78 -0.33
C THR A 107 13.52 15.31 -1.12
N ALA A 108 13.73 15.79 -2.33
CA ALA A 108 12.65 16.23 -3.21
C ALA A 108 11.75 15.06 -3.66
N LEU A 109 12.35 13.89 -3.99
CA LEU A 109 11.59 12.67 -4.32
C LEU A 109 10.73 12.18 -3.14
N ALA A 110 11.29 12.14 -1.92
CA ALA A 110 10.54 11.76 -0.73
C ALA A 110 9.34 12.69 -0.48
N ARG A 111 9.54 14.01 -0.57
CA ARG A 111 8.45 14.99 -0.42
C ARG A 111 7.37 14.83 -1.50
N THR A 112 7.78 14.50 -2.71
CA THR A 112 6.82 14.25 -3.80
C THR A 112 5.99 13.02 -3.51
N LEU A 113 6.61 11.90 -3.11
CA LEU A 113 5.91 10.67 -2.76
C LEU A 113 4.94 10.90 -1.59
N GLN A 114 5.37 11.63 -0.56
CA GLN A 114 4.52 11.99 0.57
C GLN A 114 3.28 12.80 0.15
N ARG A 115 3.46 13.84 -0.70
CA ARG A 115 2.33 14.62 -1.22
C ARG A 115 1.38 13.76 -2.05
N THR A 116 1.93 12.87 -2.86
CA THR A 116 1.16 11.90 -3.66
C THR A 116 0.33 11.00 -2.76
N ARG A 117 0.93 10.41 -1.72
CA ARG A 117 0.21 9.56 -0.75
C ARG A 117 -0.92 10.33 -0.08
N LEU A 118 -0.64 11.52 0.46
CA LEU A 118 -1.65 12.33 1.13
C LEU A 118 -2.81 12.73 0.21
N ALA A 119 -2.54 13.08 -1.05
CA ALA A 119 -3.59 13.34 -2.04
C ALA A 119 -4.45 12.10 -2.30
N CYS A 120 -3.80 10.93 -2.51
CA CYS A 120 -4.53 9.68 -2.73
C CYS A 120 -5.35 9.24 -1.50
N GLU A 121 -4.86 9.45 -0.27
CA GLU A 121 -5.61 9.18 0.97
C GLU A 121 -6.89 10.03 1.06
N GLN A 122 -6.87 11.23 0.48
CA GLN A 122 -8.01 12.15 0.40
C GLN A 122 -8.91 11.89 -0.83
N GLY A 123 -8.57 10.90 -1.66
CA GLY A 123 -9.29 10.62 -2.90
C GLY A 123 -9.01 11.65 -4.01
N GLU A 124 -7.94 12.44 -3.89
CA GLU A 124 -7.54 13.44 -4.86
C GLU A 124 -6.53 12.86 -5.87
N ILE A 125 -6.62 13.31 -7.12
CA ILE A 125 -5.63 12.95 -8.15
C ILE A 125 -4.30 13.61 -7.79
N PRO A 126 -3.20 12.85 -7.64
CA PRO A 126 -1.93 13.45 -7.32
C PRO A 126 -1.44 14.37 -8.45
N PRO A 127 -0.79 15.50 -8.11
CA PRO A 127 -0.26 16.43 -9.09
C PRO A 127 0.83 15.75 -9.93
N ALA A 128 0.87 16.06 -11.23
CA ALA A 128 1.89 15.56 -12.13
C ALA A 128 3.30 15.91 -11.61
N LEU A 129 4.21 14.94 -11.66
CA LEU A 129 5.60 15.14 -11.26
C LEU A 129 6.36 15.90 -12.33
N THR A 130 7.03 16.98 -11.91
CA THR A 130 8.13 17.57 -12.67
C THR A 130 9.42 17.45 -11.85
N PHE A 131 10.44 16.85 -12.42
CA PHE A 131 11.73 16.65 -11.75
C PHE A 131 12.87 17.03 -12.70
N TRP A 132 13.88 17.76 -12.22
CA TRP A 132 14.93 18.39 -13.05
C TRP A 132 14.39 19.21 -14.22
N ASN A 133 13.25 19.90 -14.03
CA ASN A 133 12.50 20.60 -15.07
C ASN A 133 12.06 19.72 -16.25
N CYS A 134 11.94 18.42 -16.02
CA CYS A 134 11.46 17.44 -16.99
C CYS A 134 10.07 16.94 -16.59
N THR A 135 9.21 16.78 -17.58
CA THR A 135 7.93 16.07 -17.46
C THR A 135 8.15 14.57 -17.42
N GLU A 136 7.11 13.81 -17.08
CA GLU A 136 7.15 12.34 -17.09
C GLU A 136 7.60 11.77 -18.46
N GLY A 137 7.06 12.29 -19.57
CA GLY A 137 7.44 11.86 -20.91
C GLY A 137 8.91 12.08 -21.20
N GLU A 138 9.44 13.25 -20.84
CA GLU A 138 10.87 13.57 -21.01
C GLU A 138 11.78 12.73 -20.10
N LEU A 139 11.33 12.40 -18.89
CA LEU A 139 12.05 11.48 -18.01
C LEU A 139 12.10 10.07 -18.62
N ARG A 140 11.02 9.61 -19.22
CA ARG A 140 10.94 8.30 -19.88
C ARG A 140 11.89 8.23 -21.10
N GLU A 141 11.87 9.24 -21.97
CA GLU A 141 12.79 9.32 -23.11
C GLU A 141 14.25 9.30 -22.65
N LYS A 142 14.60 10.04 -21.59
CA LYS A 142 15.96 10.02 -21.02
C LYS A 142 16.36 8.66 -20.46
N VAL A 143 15.42 7.86 -19.96
CA VAL A 143 15.69 6.50 -19.50
C VAL A 143 16.08 5.62 -20.69
N ASP A 144 15.32 5.64 -21.78
CA ASP A 144 15.56 4.81 -22.95
C ASP A 144 16.98 5.05 -23.53
N ASP A 145 17.47 6.29 -23.44
CA ASP A 145 18.85 6.65 -23.84
C ASP A 145 19.92 6.27 -22.79
N THR A 146 19.53 6.01 -21.55
CA THR A 146 20.44 5.97 -20.39
C THR A 146 20.56 4.59 -19.78
N VAL A 147 19.59 3.69 -19.98
CA VAL A 147 19.52 2.42 -19.24
C VAL A 147 20.63 1.47 -19.67
N ILE A 148 21.61 1.32 -18.78
CA ILE A 148 22.48 0.15 -18.75
C ILE A 148 21.78 -0.90 -17.87
N PRO A 149 21.52 -2.12 -18.37
CA PRO A 149 20.92 -3.16 -17.54
C PRO A 149 21.76 -3.38 -16.29
N PHE A 150 21.14 -3.20 -15.12
CA PHE A 150 21.82 -3.47 -13.86
C PHE A 150 22.14 -4.96 -13.77
N SER A 151 23.42 -5.29 -13.66
CA SER A 151 23.90 -6.66 -13.47
C SER A 151 24.86 -6.71 -12.31
N LEU A 152 24.66 -7.67 -11.40
CA LEU A 152 25.57 -7.89 -10.28
C LEU A 152 27.00 -8.25 -10.73
N GLU A 153 27.13 -8.89 -11.90
CA GLU A 153 28.41 -9.28 -12.50
C GLU A 153 29.22 -8.07 -13.05
N LYS A 154 28.55 -6.95 -13.29
CA LYS A 154 29.13 -5.73 -13.86
C LYS A 154 29.26 -4.60 -12.84
N LEU A 155 29.21 -4.93 -11.55
CA LEU A 155 29.39 -3.92 -10.51
C LEU A 155 30.81 -3.40 -10.52
N PRO A 156 31.01 -2.07 -10.29
CA PRO A 156 32.32 -1.47 -10.21
C PRO A 156 33.16 -2.05 -9.06
N GLU A 157 34.47 -2.08 -9.24
CA GLU A 157 35.41 -2.47 -8.15
C GLU A 157 35.46 -1.40 -7.05
N ASP A 158 35.25 -0.13 -7.41
CA ASP A 158 35.13 0.95 -6.44
C ASP A 158 34.00 0.71 -5.48
N GLU A 159 34.34 0.59 -4.19
CA GLU A 159 33.40 0.23 -3.12
C GLU A 159 32.33 1.30 -2.92
N ALA A 160 32.70 2.57 -2.97
CA ALA A 160 31.78 3.68 -2.77
C ALA A 160 30.79 3.78 -3.93
N LEU A 161 31.26 3.66 -5.17
CA LEU A 161 30.42 3.65 -6.36
C LEU A 161 29.48 2.41 -6.37
N ARG A 162 30.00 1.24 -6.01
CA ARG A 162 29.21 0.02 -5.88
C ARG A 162 28.11 0.17 -4.85
N ALA A 163 28.41 0.75 -3.67
CA ALA A 163 27.41 0.98 -2.63
C ALA A 163 26.29 1.93 -3.11
N LYS A 164 26.63 3.01 -3.83
CA LYS A 164 25.65 3.93 -4.45
C LYS A 164 24.72 3.19 -5.40
N LEU A 165 25.28 2.42 -6.31
CA LEU A 165 24.50 1.68 -7.33
C LEU A 165 23.58 0.62 -6.70
N LEU A 166 24.06 -0.10 -5.68
CA LEU A 166 23.25 -1.09 -4.95
C LEU A 166 22.08 -0.42 -4.23
N MET A 167 22.31 0.73 -3.59
CA MET A 167 21.28 1.49 -2.89
C MET A 167 20.22 2.03 -3.87
N LEU A 168 20.65 2.60 -4.98
CA LEU A 168 19.75 3.07 -6.04
C LEU A 168 18.92 1.94 -6.63
N ASN A 169 19.56 0.80 -6.92
CA ASN A 169 18.84 -0.36 -7.43
C ASN A 169 17.86 -0.94 -6.41
N HIS A 170 18.20 -0.94 -5.13
CA HIS A 170 17.28 -1.38 -4.08
C HIS A 170 16.04 -0.49 -4.05
N LEU A 171 16.19 0.84 -4.04
CA LEU A 171 15.06 1.77 -4.13
C LEU A 171 14.22 1.56 -5.39
N ARG A 172 14.89 1.43 -6.55
CA ARG A 172 14.22 1.20 -7.83
C ARG A 172 13.34 -0.05 -7.80
N THR A 173 13.90 -1.17 -7.37
CA THR A 173 13.15 -2.44 -7.29
C THR A 173 12.03 -2.38 -6.26
N TYR A 174 12.23 -1.65 -5.16
CA TYR A 174 11.21 -1.45 -4.14
C TYR A 174 10.02 -0.65 -4.70
N LEU A 175 10.27 0.45 -5.42
CA LEU A 175 9.19 1.23 -6.06
C LEU A 175 8.45 0.42 -7.14
N GLN A 176 9.16 -0.37 -7.95
CA GLN A 176 8.55 -1.24 -8.96
C GLN A 176 7.62 -2.30 -8.34
N MET A 177 7.94 -2.77 -7.13
CA MET A 177 7.13 -3.75 -6.41
C MET A 177 5.79 -3.17 -5.93
N MET A 178 5.64 -1.84 -5.91
CA MET A 178 4.42 -1.18 -5.42
C MET A 178 3.31 -1.14 -6.47
N GLU A 179 3.62 -1.14 -7.76
CA GLU A 179 2.62 -1.10 -8.83
C GLU A 179 1.60 -2.25 -8.73
N PRO A 180 2.01 -3.53 -8.59
CA PRO A 180 1.06 -4.63 -8.38
C PRO A 180 0.19 -4.45 -7.14
N LEU A 181 0.73 -3.85 -6.07
CA LEU A 181 -0.03 -3.57 -4.85
C LEU A 181 -1.11 -2.49 -5.08
N VAL A 182 -0.78 -1.44 -5.85
CA VAL A 182 -1.75 -0.41 -6.24
C VAL A 182 -2.87 -1.01 -7.08
N LEU A 183 -2.54 -1.82 -8.10
CA LEU A 183 -3.50 -2.50 -8.97
C LEU A 183 -4.38 -3.49 -8.19
N GLU A 184 -3.82 -4.24 -7.25
CA GLU A 184 -4.59 -5.14 -6.36
C GLU A 184 -5.57 -4.33 -5.52
N THR A 185 -5.13 -3.20 -4.96
CA THR A 185 -5.97 -2.33 -4.14
C THR A 185 -7.11 -1.74 -4.97
N GLN A 186 -6.82 -1.21 -6.15
CA GLN A 186 -7.81 -0.68 -7.09
C GLN A 186 -8.86 -1.73 -7.47
N SER A 187 -8.43 -2.96 -7.77
CA SER A 187 -9.34 -4.04 -8.20
C SER A 187 -10.33 -4.46 -7.12
N ARG A 188 -9.96 -4.31 -5.84
CA ARG A 188 -10.79 -4.75 -4.69
C ARG A 188 -11.66 -3.66 -4.10
N HIS A 189 -11.22 -2.41 -4.17
CA HIS A 189 -11.89 -1.28 -3.53
C HIS A 189 -12.61 -0.35 -4.50
N GLY A 190 -12.46 -0.59 -5.82
CA GLY A 190 -12.88 0.36 -6.83
C GLY A 190 -11.99 1.60 -6.83
N ASP A 191 -12.35 2.61 -7.58
CA ASP A 191 -11.61 3.85 -7.59
C ASP A 191 -11.94 4.66 -6.32
N ALA A 192 -10.89 5.06 -5.58
CA ALA A 192 -10.99 6.10 -4.55
C ALA A 192 -11.44 7.46 -5.15
N GLY A 193 -11.50 7.52 -6.47
CA GLY A 193 -11.90 8.58 -7.38
C GLY A 193 -11.31 8.25 -8.75
N PRO A 194 -11.98 8.64 -9.86
CA PRO A 194 -11.48 8.34 -11.19
C PRO A 194 -10.07 8.92 -11.37
N GLY A 195 -9.10 8.07 -11.69
CA GLY A 195 -7.72 8.46 -11.98
C GLY A 195 -6.78 8.58 -10.77
N VAL A 196 -7.23 8.37 -9.52
CA VAL A 196 -6.35 8.47 -8.33
C VAL A 196 -5.24 7.43 -8.36
N TYR A 197 -5.59 6.16 -8.54
CA TYR A 197 -4.60 5.07 -8.60
C TYR A 197 -3.75 5.12 -9.87
N GLU A 198 -4.33 5.55 -10.99
CA GLU A 198 -3.59 5.77 -12.23
C GLU A 198 -2.53 6.87 -12.06
N GLY A 199 -2.91 7.99 -11.44
CA GLY A 199 -1.98 9.06 -11.07
C GLY A 199 -0.87 8.59 -10.14
N LEU A 200 -1.19 7.75 -9.15
CA LEU A 200 -0.18 7.16 -8.26
C LEU A 200 0.82 6.27 -9.04
N ILE A 201 0.34 5.42 -9.95
CA ILE A 201 1.19 4.58 -10.81
C ILE A 201 2.12 5.44 -11.66
N HIS A 202 1.60 6.51 -12.27
CA HIS A 202 2.40 7.45 -13.05
C HIS A 202 3.52 8.09 -12.23
N ILE A 203 3.24 8.47 -10.98
CA ILE A 203 4.27 9.01 -10.09
C ILE A 203 5.32 7.95 -9.74
N LEU A 204 4.91 6.71 -9.43
CA LEU A 204 5.85 5.62 -9.13
C LEU A 204 6.77 5.32 -10.32
N HIS A 205 6.24 5.34 -11.55
CA HIS A 205 7.04 5.20 -12.77
C HIS A 205 8.02 6.36 -12.93
N SER A 206 7.59 7.60 -12.70
CA SER A 206 8.45 8.78 -12.79
C SER A 206 9.59 8.72 -11.78
N LEU A 207 9.32 8.34 -10.52
CA LEU A 207 10.35 8.14 -9.49
C LEU A 207 11.34 7.04 -9.89
N THR A 208 10.84 5.94 -10.42
CA THR A 208 11.67 4.84 -10.94
C THR A 208 12.57 5.30 -12.07
N ASN A 209 12.05 6.11 -13.00
CA ASN A 209 12.81 6.67 -14.11
C ASN A 209 13.93 7.60 -13.63
N VAL A 210 13.67 8.46 -12.64
CA VAL A 210 14.70 9.30 -12.01
C VAL A 210 15.83 8.45 -11.45
N LEU A 211 15.52 7.37 -10.72
CA LEU A 211 16.53 6.46 -10.18
C LEU A 211 17.35 5.78 -11.29
N CYS A 212 16.71 5.36 -12.39
CA CYS A 212 17.40 4.80 -13.55
C CYS A 212 18.38 5.81 -14.17
N ILE A 213 17.98 7.06 -14.32
CA ILE A 213 18.84 8.14 -14.85
C ILE A 213 20.03 8.38 -13.90
N MET A 214 19.80 8.43 -12.58
CA MET A 214 20.88 8.57 -11.59
C MET A 214 21.87 7.41 -11.67
N MET A 215 21.37 6.17 -11.72
CA MET A 215 22.24 4.98 -11.89
C MET A 215 23.06 5.07 -13.16
N GLY A 216 22.47 5.46 -14.29
CA GLY A 216 23.15 5.62 -15.56
C GLY A 216 24.25 6.71 -15.51
N LYS A 217 24.02 7.81 -14.78
CA LYS A 217 25.06 8.85 -14.57
C LYS A 217 26.26 8.29 -13.80
N TYR A 218 26.02 7.58 -12.69
CA TYR A 218 27.08 6.96 -11.89
C TYR A 218 27.85 5.89 -12.67
N MET A 219 27.17 5.05 -13.45
CA MET A 219 27.82 4.02 -14.26
C MET A 219 28.71 4.59 -15.37
N ARG A 220 28.40 5.79 -15.88
CA ARG A 220 29.20 6.47 -16.93
C ARG A 220 30.33 7.35 -16.37
N GLY A 221 30.45 7.46 -15.05
CA GLY A 221 31.48 8.31 -14.43
C GLY A 221 31.24 9.81 -14.62
N SER A 222 30.00 10.23 -14.92
CA SER A 222 29.59 11.61 -15.17
C SER A 222 28.95 12.23 -13.93
N VAL A 223 29.69 12.25 -12.80
CA VAL A 223 29.32 12.99 -11.59
C VAL A 223 30.46 13.86 -11.15
#